data_e56cf0de65e00edf5a3e2ad8c71375d1
#
_entry.id   e56cf0de65e00edf5a3e2ad8c71375d1
#
_cell.length_a   1.000
_cell.length_b   1.000
_cell.length_c   1.000
_cell.angle_alpha   90.00
_cell.angle_beta   90.00
_cell.angle_gamma   90.00
#
_symmetry.space_group_name_H-M   'P 1'
#
loop_
_entity.id
_entity.type
_entity.pdbx_description
1 polymer ?
#
loop_
_entity_poly.entity_id
_entity_poly.type
_entity_poly.pdbx_seq_one_letter_code
_entity_poly.pdbx_strand_id
1 'polypeptide(L)'
;MRESRKEHWEAFWTEAEGLSLDDVYDNGGRILREIFEVCDPAGMRVLEVGAGTGRDSIALARAGARVVTLDYAPRSLDLIRQASERAGVEVEMVGGDGLALPFPDGSFDLVFHQGLLEHFRDPMPMLREHVRVLKPGGLLLVDVPQRWHYYTVGKHLLMAFDKWFAGWETEFSVGELEDLMRSAGLEPTHAYGDWMVPNLFYRALRKVLLKTVGWRLPMYPRPLPVIGPIDRAWRQWFGAKRASLYTTIGIGGFGRK
;
A
#
# COMPACT_ATOMS: atom_id res chain seq x y z
N MET A 1 18.78 11.76 -10.81
CA MET A 1 17.64 10.91 -10.46
C MET A 1 16.64 11.76 -9.68
N ARG A 2 15.41 11.88 -10.15
CA ARG A 2 14.38 12.75 -9.57
C ARG A 2 13.95 12.22 -8.20
N GLU A 3 13.95 13.10 -7.19
CA GLU A 3 13.45 12.75 -5.85
C GLU A 3 11.93 12.87 -5.80
N SER A 4 11.30 12.07 -4.95
CA SER A 4 9.87 12.17 -4.66
C SER A 4 9.64 13.39 -3.76
N ARG A 5 8.92 14.41 -4.27
CA ARG A 5 8.64 15.67 -3.58
C ARG A 5 7.13 15.92 -3.48
N LYS A 6 6.73 16.79 -2.56
CA LYS A 6 5.33 17.15 -2.34
C LYS A 6 4.62 17.58 -3.64
N GLU A 7 5.25 18.46 -4.41
CA GLU A 7 4.71 18.98 -5.67
C GLU A 7 4.47 17.88 -6.70
N HIS A 8 5.28 16.81 -6.66
CA HIS A 8 5.12 15.66 -7.52
C HIS A 8 3.85 14.87 -7.19
N TRP A 9 3.58 14.65 -5.91
CA TRP A 9 2.38 13.94 -5.46
C TRP A 9 1.11 14.80 -5.62
N GLU A 10 1.22 16.11 -5.39
CA GLU A 10 0.12 17.03 -5.65
C GLU A 10 -0.30 16.99 -7.12
N ALA A 11 0.67 17.01 -8.06
CA ALA A 11 0.40 16.87 -9.49
C ALA A 11 -0.22 15.51 -9.82
N PHE A 12 0.31 14.42 -9.24
CA PHE A 12 -0.21 13.06 -9.44
C PHE A 12 -1.68 12.94 -9.02
N TRP A 13 -2.04 13.44 -7.84
CA TRP A 13 -3.42 13.38 -7.35
C TRP A 13 -4.36 14.33 -8.12
N THR A 14 -3.83 15.42 -8.67
CA THR A 14 -4.60 16.31 -9.55
C THR A 14 -4.92 15.64 -10.88
N GLU A 15 -3.98 14.93 -11.49
CA GLU A 15 -4.21 14.17 -12.73
C GLU A 15 -5.16 12.98 -12.52
N ALA A 16 -5.21 12.44 -11.30
CA ALA A 16 -6.11 11.35 -10.93
C ALA A 16 -7.55 11.81 -10.69
N GLU A 17 -7.82 13.13 -10.72
CA GLU A 17 -9.17 13.67 -10.53
C GLU A 17 -10.14 13.16 -11.60
N GLY A 18 -11.28 12.64 -11.13
CA GLY A 18 -12.32 12.09 -12.01
C GLY A 18 -12.10 10.65 -12.46
N LEU A 19 -10.96 10.03 -12.13
CA LEU A 19 -10.78 8.59 -12.28
C LEU A 19 -11.47 7.86 -11.12
N SER A 20 -11.89 6.61 -11.34
CA SER A 20 -12.34 5.78 -10.22
C SER A 20 -11.14 5.48 -9.30
N LEU A 21 -11.38 5.36 -8.00
CA LEU A 21 -10.33 5.01 -7.04
C LEU A 21 -9.63 3.70 -7.39
N ASP A 22 -10.38 2.75 -7.96
CA ASP A 22 -9.87 1.46 -8.43
C ASP A 22 -8.99 1.57 -9.70
N ASP A 23 -9.21 2.60 -10.53
CA ASP A 23 -8.40 2.83 -11.73
C ASP A 23 -7.07 3.50 -11.41
N VAL A 24 -6.99 4.26 -10.32
CA VAL A 24 -5.77 5.00 -9.91
C VAL A 24 -4.80 4.09 -9.18
N TYR A 25 -5.28 3.35 -8.18
CA TYR A 25 -4.42 2.54 -7.31
C TYR A 25 -5.19 1.36 -6.71
N ASP A 26 -5.35 0.29 -7.48
CA ASP A 26 -6.05 -0.91 -7.00
C ASP A 26 -5.05 -1.92 -6.39
N ASN A 27 -5.17 -2.17 -5.09
CA ASN A 27 -4.43 -3.21 -4.37
C ASN A 27 -5.22 -4.52 -4.21
N GLY A 28 -6.40 -4.64 -4.86
CA GLY A 28 -7.25 -5.83 -4.77
C GLY A 28 -7.75 -6.14 -3.36
N GLY A 29 -7.84 -5.14 -2.49
CA GLY A 29 -8.23 -5.29 -1.08
C GLY A 29 -7.18 -6.02 -0.22
N ARG A 30 -5.92 -6.08 -0.69
CA ARG A 30 -4.82 -6.77 0.00
C ARG A 30 -4.63 -6.29 1.42
N ILE A 31 -4.50 -4.98 1.63
CA ILE A 31 -4.25 -4.39 2.93
C ILE A 31 -5.33 -4.76 3.94
N LEU A 32 -6.59 -4.64 3.54
CA LEU A 32 -7.73 -4.99 4.39
C LEU A 32 -7.73 -6.47 4.75
N ARG A 33 -7.52 -7.36 3.77
CA ARG A 33 -7.46 -8.79 4.02
C ARG A 33 -6.42 -9.15 5.05
N GLU A 34 -5.20 -8.60 4.92
CA GLU A 34 -4.10 -8.88 5.84
C GLU A 34 -4.36 -8.27 7.23
N ILE A 35 -4.96 -7.08 7.33
CA ILE A 35 -5.35 -6.50 8.62
C ILE A 35 -6.37 -7.41 9.31
N PHE A 36 -7.44 -7.81 8.61
CA PHE A 36 -8.49 -8.69 9.18
C PHE A 36 -7.99 -10.11 9.52
N GLU A 37 -6.91 -10.57 8.89
CA GLU A 37 -6.27 -11.85 9.24
C GLU A 37 -5.49 -11.74 10.56
N VAL A 38 -4.88 -10.59 10.84
CA VAL A 38 -4.00 -10.37 12.01
C VAL A 38 -4.76 -9.82 13.21
N CYS A 39 -5.77 -8.97 13.00
CA CYS A 39 -6.55 -8.37 14.08
C CYS A 39 -7.97 -8.00 13.65
N ASP A 40 -8.87 -7.81 14.63
CA ASP A 40 -10.17 -7.16 14.42
C ASP A 40 -10.01 -5.65 14.63
N PRO A 41 -10.17 -4.82 13.58
CA PRO A 41 -9.99 -3.38 13.70
C PRO A 41 -11.15 -2.65 14.40
N ALA A 42 -12.27 -3.34 14.70
CA ALA A 42 -13.44 -2.72 15.32
C ALA A 42 -13.08 -2.09 16.67
N GLY A 43 -13.38 -0.78 16.81
CA GLY A 43 -13.07 -0.01 18.02
C GLY A 43 -11.60 0.44 18.14
N MET A 44 -10.67 -0.08 17.32
CA MET A 44 -9.28 0.36 17.30
C MET A 44 -9.15 1.79 16.80
N ARG A 45 -8.16 2.53 17.31
CA ARG A 45 -7.70 3.78 16.73
C ARG A 45 -6.59 3.49 15.73
N VAL A 46 -6.89 3.74 14.45
CA VAL A 46 -6.05 3.36 13.31
C VAL A 46 -5.51 4.61 12.62
N LEU A 47 -4.22 4.61 12.26
CA LEU A 47 -3.60 5.66 11.46
C LEU A 47 -3.12 5.10 10.11
N GLU A 48 -3.58 5.69 9.01
CA GLU A 48 -2.97 5.52 7.69
C GLU A 48 -2.04 6.69 7.39
N VAL A 49 -0.77 6.41 7.08
CA VAL A 49 0.22 7.44 6.71
C VAL A 49 0.49 7.39 5.22
N GLY A 50 0.43 8.55 4.55
CA GLY A 50 0.48 8.63 3.08
C GLY A 50 -0.78 8.02 2.45
N ALA A 51 -1.94 8.44 2.97
CA ALA A 51 -3.22 7.77 2.71
C ALA A 51 -3.72 7.87 1.25
N GLY A 52 -3.21 8.80 0.45
CA GLY A 52 -3.55 8.96 -0.96
C GLY A 52 -5.07 9.10 -1.21
N THR A 53 -5.74 8.03 -1.61
CA THR A 53 -7.20 8.03 -1.82
C THR A 53 -8.01 7.69 -0.57
N GLY A 54 -7.39 7.20 0.50
CA GLY A 54 -8.04 6.77 1.74
C GLY A 54 -8.95 5.55 1.59
N ARG A 55 -8.82 4.79 0.52
CA ARG A 55 -9.71 3.66 0.24
C ARG A 55 -9.73 2.63 1.38
N ASP A 56 -8.55 2.24 1.85
CA ASP A 56 -8.43 1.23 2.91
C ASP A 56 -8.90 1.81 4.25
N SER A 57 -8.62 3.08 4.55
CA SER A 57 -9.14 3.83 5.68
C SER A 57 -10.66 3.89 5.72
N ILE A 58 -11.30 4.20 4.59
CA ILE A 58 -12.77 4.25 4.48
C ILE A 58 -13.38 2.86 4.76
N ALA A 59 -12.76 1.80 4.26
CA ALA A 59 -13.23 0.44 4.50
C ALA A 59 -13.04 0.01 5.97
N LEU A 60 -11.93 0.40 6.62
CA LEU A 60 -11.72 0.17 8.05
C LEU A 60 -12.71 0.96 8.91
N ALA A 61 -13.03 2.21 8.53
CA ALA A 61 -14.06 2.98 9.22
C ALA A 61 -15.44 2.31 9.11
N ARG A 62 -15.79 1.75 7.95
CA ARG A 62 -17.01 0.92 7.78
C ARG A 62 -17.02 -0.34 8.67
N ALA A 63 -15.84 -0.88 8.95
CA ALA A 63 -15.68 -2.02 9.85
C ALA A 63 -15.67 -1.63 11.35
N GLY A 64 -15.91 -0.34 11.66
CA GLY A 64 -16.03 0.14 13.03
C GLY A 64 -14.72 0.63 13.66
N ALA A 65 -13.65 0.80 12.88
CA ALA A 65 -12.43 1.43 13.36
C ALA A 65 -12.61 2.96 13.48
N ARG A 66 -11.88 3.58 14.43
CA ARG A 66 -11.72 5.04 14.51
C ARG A 66 -10.48 5.44 13.71
N VAL A 67 -10.69 5.89 12.48
CA VAL A 67 -9.62 6.05 11.50
C VAL A 67 -9.17 7.51 11.42
N VAL A 68 -7.85 7.68 11.46
CA VAL A 68 -7.15 8.92 11.14
C VAL A 68 -6.32 8.67 9.89
N THR A 69 -6.37 9.59 8.93
CA THR A 69 -5.50 9.61 7.76
C THR A 69 -4.55 10.77 7.84
N LEU A 70 -3.30 10.55 7.47
CA LEU A 70 -2.31 11.60 7.33
C LEU A 70 -1.75 11.58 5.93
N ASP A 71 -1.79 12.74 5.26
CA ASP A 71 -1.12 12.95 3.98
C ASP A 71 -0.58 14.38 3.92
N TYR A 72 0.52 14.59 3.23
CA TYR A 72 1.09 15.94 3.08
C TYR A 72 0.59 16.67 1.82
N ALA A 73 -0.07 15.96 0.90
CA ALA A 73 -0.69 16.53 -0.30
C ALA A 73 -2.14 16.96 0.00
N PRO A 74 -2.48 18.26 -0.04
CA PRO A 74 -3.85 18.73 0.20
C PRO A 74 -4.88 18.06 -0.72
N ARG A 75 -4.49 17.77 -1.95
CA ARG A 75 -5.37 17.11 -2.91
C ARG A 75 -5.78 15.70 -2.48
N SER A 76 -4.87 14.94 -1.88
CA SER A 76 -5.18 13.64 -1.27
C SER A 76 -6.28 13.79 -0.21
N LEU A 77 -6.14 14.75 0.70
CA LEU A 77 -7.14 14.99 1.76
C LEU A 77 -8.51 15.37 1.20
N ASP A 78 -8.57 16.13 0.10
CA ASP A 78 -9.84 16.46 -0.57
C ASP A 78 -10.49 15.22 -1.20
N LEU A 79 -9.71 14.32 -1.78
CA LEU A 79 -10.21 13.04 -2.31
C LEU A 79 -10.76 12.15 -1.20
N ILE A 80 -10.06 12.05 -0.07
CA ILE A 80 -10.50 11.27 1.10
C ILE A 80 -11.81 11.85 1.65
N ARG A 81 -11.93 13.18 1.77
CA ARG A 81 -13.15 13.84 2.25
C ARG A 81 -14.35 13.47 1.37
N GLN A 82 -14.23 13.67 0.06
CA GLN A 82 -15.30 13.35 -0.89
C GLN A 82 -15.67 11.86 -0.87
N ALA A 83 -14.69 10.97 -0.70
CA ALA A 83 -14.92 9.54 -0.69
C ALA A 83 -15.56 9.08 0.62
N SER A 84 -15.16 9.62 1.78
CA SER A 84 -15.74 9.32 3.09
C SER A 84 -17.18 9.83 3.21
N GLU A 85 -17.48 11.03 2.71
CA GLU A 85 -18.83 11.58 2.63
C GLU A 85 -19.76 10.68 1.79
N ARG A 86 -19.31 10.28 0.58
CA ARG A 86 -20.06 9.35 -0.28
C ARG A 86 -20.27 7.98 0.37
N ALA A 87 -19.32 7.56 1.19
CA ALA A 87 -19.36 6.30 1.91
C ALA A 87 -20.21 6.34 3.17
N GLY A 88 -20.58 7.53 3.67
CA GLY A 88 -21.31 7.74 4.91
C GLY A 88 -20.53 7.32 6.16
N VAL A 89 -19.20 7.52 6.15
CA VAL A 89 -18.31 7.20 7.28
C VAL A 89 -17.51 8.41 7.71
N GLU A 90 -17.12 8.43 8.98
CA GLU A 90 -16.24 9.44 9.55
C GLU A 90 -14.78 8.98 9.46
N VAL A 91 -13.92 9.83 8.89
CA VAL A 91 -12.47 9.66 8.85
C VAL A 91 -11.85 11.00 9.24
N GLU A 92 -11.01 10.99 10.27
CA GLU A 92 -10.24 12.17 10.66
C GLU A 92 -9.11 12.38 9.65
N MET A 93 -8.98 13.59 9.09
CA MET A 93 -7.98 13.92 8.07
C MET A 93 -6.99 14.95 8.61
N VAL A 94 -5.70 14.62 8.56
CA VAL A 94 -4.61 15.46 9.07
C VAL A 94 -3.60 15.71 7.96
N GLY A 95 -3.32 16.97 7.68
CA GLY A 95 -2.21 17.37 6.81
C GLY A 95 -0.90 17.31 7.58
N GLY A 96 0.08 16.53 7.11
CA GLY A 96 1.33 16.40 7.86
C GLY A 96 2.40 15.60 7.12
N ASP A 97 3.61 15.58 7.71
CA ASP A 97 4.76 14.83 7.24
C ASP A 97 4.89 13.53 8.04
N GLY A 98 5.06 12.40 7.35
CA GLY A 98 5.31 11.10 7.98
C GLY A 98 6.60 11.02 8.80
N LEU A 99 7.53 11.97 8.59
CA LEU A 99 8.76 12.11 9.36
C LEU A 99 8.58 12.84 10.71
N ALA A 100 7.44 13.49 10.92
CA ALA A 100 7.13 14.27 12.13
C ALA A 100 5.62 14.21 12.37
N LEU A 101 5.14 13.08 12.88
CA LEU A 101 3.71 12.84 13.10
C LEU A 101 3.16 13.76 14.22
N PRO A 102 2.08 14.54 13.95
CA PRO A 102 1.54 15.50 14.91
C PRO A 102 0.64 14.81 15.97
N PHE A 103 1.05 13.66 16.46
CA PHE A 103 0.31 12.88 17.45
C PHE A 103 1.18 12.57 18.66
N PRO A 104 0.59 12.49 19.86
CA PRO A 104 1.30 12.05 21.06
C PRO A 104 1.79 10.59 20.94
N ASP A 105 2.79 10.25 21.76
CA ASP A 105 3.25 8.88 21.91
C ASP A 105 2.10 7.96 22.33
N GLY A 106 2.08 6.73 21.81
CA GLY A 106 1.10 5.73 22.22
C GLY A 106 -0.36 6.08 21.87
N SER A 107 -0.60 6.76 20.75
CA SER A 107 -1.92 7.20 20.32
C SER A 107 -2.75 6.16 19.57
N PHE A 108 -2.10 5.20 18.90
CA PHE A 108 -2.76 4.29 17.94
C PHE A 108 -2.57 2.83 18.29
N ASP A 109 -3.60 2.04 18.01
CA ASP A 109 -3.59 0.57 18.14
C ASP A 109 -2.96 -0.08 16.91
N LEU A 110 -3.21 0.51 15.72
CA LEU A 110 -2.66 0.10 14.43
C LEU A 110 -2.19 1.35 13.66
N VAL A 111 -0.98 1.29 13.13
CA VAL A 111 -0.46 2.23 12.12
C VAL A 111 -0.20 1.44 10.86
N PHE A 112 -0.56 1.97 9.70
CA PHE A 112 -0.21 1.32 8.44
C PHE A 112 0.10 2.33 7.35
N HIS A 113 0.89 1.88 6.38
CA HIS A 113 1.11 2.59 5.12
C HIS A 113 1.36 1.60 3.98
N GLN A 114 1.02 2.03 2.79
CA GLN A 114 1.24 1.29 1.55
C GLN A 114 1.94 2.18 0.53
N GLY A 115 3.03 1.68 -0.07
CA GLY A 115 3.70 2.43 -1.14
C GLY A 115 4.30 3.76 -0.67
N LEU A 116 4.83 3.80 0.56
CA LEU A 116 5.37 5.03 1.16
C LEU A 116 6.85 4.88 1.53
N LEU A 117 7.24 3.79 2.20
CA LEU A 117 8.59 3.60 2.74
C LEU A 117 9.69 3.64 1.66
N GLU A 118 9.37 3.15 0.48
CA GLU A 118 10.28 3.10 -0.67
C GLU A 118 10.74 4.47 -1.17
N HIS A 119 10.03 5.54 -0.83
CA HIS A 119 10.37 6.90 -1.23
C HIS A 119 11.41 7.57 -0.31
N PHE A 120 11.79 6.92 0.79
CA PHE A 120 12.78 7.43 1.73
C PHE A 120 14.13 6.74 1.53
N ARG A 121 15.21 7.52 1.36
CA ARG A 121 16.59 6.99 1.28
C ARG A 121 17.03 6.37 2.60
N ASP A 122 16.66 7.00 3.71
CA ASP A 122 16.75 6.45 5.05
C ASP A 122 15.33 6.29 5.60
N PRO A 123 14.79 5.07 5.66
CA PRO A 123 13.44 4.83 6.16
C PRO A 123 13.35 4.86 7.70
N MET A 124 14.47 4.83 8.41
CA MET A 124 14.48 4.70 9.88
C MET A 124 13.83 5.88 10.62
N PRO A 125 14.02 7.15 10.24
CA PRO A 125 13.31 8.25 10.91
C PRO A 125 11.79 8.10 10.85
N MET A 126 11.23 7.72 9.69
CA MET A 126 9.80 7.49 9.52
C MET A 126 9.31 6.30 10.36
N LEU A 127 10.01 5.18 10.33
CA LEU A 127 9.65 4.00 11.13
C LEU A 127 9.66 4.31 12.64
N ARG A 128 10.64 5.09 13.13
CA ARG A 128 10.69 5.51 14.54
C ARG A 128 9.48 6.36 14.93
N GLU A 129 9.02 7.27 14.06
CA GLU A 129 7.81 8.06 14.30
C GLU A 129 6.56 7.17 14.36
N HIS A 130 6.44 6.19 13.44
CA HIS A 130 5.34 5.23 13.48
C HIS A 130 5.35 4.42 14.79
N VAL A 131 6.52 3.93 15.20
CA VAL A 131 6.68 3.22 16.48
C VAL A 131 6.37 4.14 17.67
N ARG A 132 6.79 5.39 17.64
CA ARG A 132 6.53 6.35 18.72
C ARG A 132 5.02 6.50 18.99
N VAL A 133 4.24 6.70 17.94
CA VAL A 133 2.79 6.92 18.05
C VAL A 133 1.99 5.64 18.31
N LEU A 134 2.57 4.45 18.14
CA LEU A 134 1.95 3.18 18.50
C LEU A 134 1.89 3.01 20.03
N LYS A 135 0.77 2.51 20.51
CA LYS A 135 0.62 2.01 21.89
C LYS A 135 1.55 0.83 22.14
N PRO A 136 1.94 0.55 23.41
CA PRO A 136 2.53 -0.74 23.76
C PRO A 136 1.64 -1.90 23.29
N GLY A 137 2.21 -2.87 22.59
CA GLY A 137 1.47 -3.98 21.97
C GLY A 137 0.75 -3.64 20.65
N GLY A 138 0.79 -2.38 20.21
CA GLY A 138 0.22 -1.94 18.93
C GLY A 138 0.94 -2.51 17.73
N LEU A 139 0.29 -2.48 16.58
CA LEU A 139 0.76 -3.09 15.32
C LEU A 139 1.17 -2.02 14.30
N LEU A 140 2.29 -2.24 13.61
CA LEU A 140 2.65 -1.52 12.38
C LEU A 140 2.53 -2.48 11.20
N LEU A 141 1.77 -2.09 10.17
CA LEU A 141 1.78 -2.74 8.86
C LEU A 141 2.55 -1.88 7.86
N VAL A 142 3.53 -2.46 7.22
CA VAL A 142 4.32 -1.86 6.12
C VAL A 142 4.12 -2.68 4.86
N ASP A 143 3.71 -2.05 3.77
CA ASP A 143 3.55 -2.67 2.45
C ASP A 143 4.40 -1.93 1.42
N VAL A 144 5.32 -2.65 0.74
CA VAL A 144 6.37 -2.09 -0.11
C VAL A 144 6.60 -2.94 -1.37
N PRO A 145 7.21 -2.37 -2.43
CA PRO A 145 7.65 -3.14 -3.59
C PRO A 145 8.70 -4.18 -3.23
N GLN A 146 8.55 -5.37 -3.82
CA GLN A 146 9.50 -6.48 -3.64
C GLN A 146 10.69 -6.35 -4.59
N ARG A 147 11.91 -6.55 -4.06
CA ARG A 147 13.19 -6.33 -4.76
C ARG A 147 13.42 -7.28 -5.95
N TRP A 148 13.08 -8.56 -5.81
CA TRP A 148 13.49 -9.61 -6.75
C TRP A 148 12.49 -9.89 -7.87
N HIS A 149 11.46 -9.06 -8.02
CA HIS A 149 10.47 -9.25 -9.06
C HIS A 149 10.92 -8.64 -10.40
N TYR A 150 10.57 -9.29 -11.53
CA TYR A 150 10.93 -8.79 -12.87
C TYR A 150 10.39 -7.38 -13.17
N TYR A 151 9.28 -7.00 -12.57
CA TYR A 151 8.76 -5.64 -12.63
C TYR A 151 9.74 -4.60 -12.07
N THR A 152 10.46 -4.94 -11.02
CA THR A 152 11.49 -4.09 -10.40
C THR A 152 12.61 -3.78 -11.38
N VAL A 153 13.04 -4.77 -12.19
CA VAL A 153 14.04 -4.55 -13.25
C VAL A 153 13.54 -3.52 -14.27
N GLY A 154 12.29 -3.68 -14.74
CA GLY A 154 11.68 -2.72 -15.67
C GLY A 154 11.54 -1.32 -15.07
N LYS A 155 11.17 -1.23 -13.79
CA LYS A 155 11.06 0.02 -13.05
C LYS A 155 12.43 0.72 -12.96
N HIS A 156 13.50 0.02 -12.61
CA HIS A 156 14.84 0.59 -12.54
C HIS A 156 15.34 1.13 -13.88
N LEU A 157 14.99 0.45 -14.99
CA LEU A 157 15.29 1.00 -16.32
C LEU A 157 14.55 2.33 -16.56
N LEU A 158 13.27 2.43 -16.20
CA LEU A 158 12.53 3.68 -16.31
C LEU A 158 13.09 4.79 -15.40
N MET A 159 13.50 4.44 -14.18
CA MET A 159 14.14 5.37 -13.24
C MET A 159 15.49 5.88 -13.78
N ALA A 160 16.30 5.04 -14.40
CA ALA A 160 17.57 5.41 -15.00
C ALA A 160 17.42 6.46 -16.12
N PHE A 161 16.26 6.48 -16.80
CA PHE A 161 15.91 7.45 -17.84
C PHE A 161 14.99 8.58 -17.34
N ASP A 162 14.82 8.75 -16.03
CA ASP A 162 13.89 9.72 -15.41
C ASP A 162 12.43 9.64 -15.92
N LYS A 163 12.01 8.43 -16.37
CA LYS A 163 10.67 8.16 -16.90
C LYS A 163 9.74 7.46 -15.91
N TRP A 164 10.23 7.13 -14.71
CA TRP A 164 9.39 6.56 -13.68
C TRP A 164 8.54 7.66 -13.03
N PHE A 165 7.22 7.43 -12.93
CA PHE A 165 6.26 8.45 -12.49
C PHE A 165 6.50 8.91 -11.04
N ALA A 166 6.90 8.00 -10.15
CA ALA A 166 7.13 8.30 -8.72
C ALA A 166 8.54 8.83 -8.42
N GLY A 167 9.40 9.03 -9.43
CA GLY A 167 10.76 9.50 -9.27
C GLY A 167 11.70 8.39 -8.79
N TRP A 168 12.36 8.59 -7.63
CA TRP A 168 13.22 7.58 -7.03
C TRP A 168 12.44 6.70 -6.06
N GLU A 169 12.68 5.41 -6.10
CA GLU A 169 12.16 4.42 -5.17
C GLU A 169 13.24 3.38 -4.85
N THR A 170 13.17 2.78 -3.67
CA THR A 170 13.90 1.57 -3.34
C THR A 170 12.93 0.39 -3.21
N GLU A 171 13.46 -0.80 -3.13
CA GLU A 171 12.70 -2.02 -2.90
C GLU A 171 13.32 -2.82 -1.77
N PHE A 172 12.49 -3.67 -1.19
CA PHE A 172 12.88 -4.48 -0.04
C PHE A 172 12.67 -5.97 -0.32
N SER A 173 13.56 -6.81 0.18
CA SER A 173 13.26 -8.21 0.42
C SER A 173 12.53 -8.35 1.76
N VAL A 174 11.86 -9.48 1.96
CA VAL A 174 11.17 -9.73 3.24
C VAL A 174 12.13 -9.71 4.44
N GLY A 175 13.35 -10.21 4.26
CA GLY A 175 14.38 -10.18 5.32
C GLY A 175 14.79 -8.76 5.67
N GLU A 176 15.08 -7.91 4.68
CA GLU A 176 15.43 -6.50 4.90
C GLU A 176 14.29 -5.72 5.58
N LEU A 177 13.04 -5.98 5.20
CA LEU A 177 11.88 -5.34 5.83
C LEU A 177 11.77 -5.73 7.31
N GLU A 178 11.91 -7.03 7.62
CA GLU A 178 11.88 -7.52 9.01
C GLU A 178 13.05 -6.97 9.83
N ASP A 179 14.26 -6.85 9.25
CA ASP A 179 15.43 -6.31 9.93
C ASP A 179 15.28 -4.81 10.22
N LEU A 180 14.66 -4.06 9.30
CA LEU A 180 14.28 -2.66 9.53
C LEU A 180 13.27 -2.53 10.67
N MET A 181 12.24 -3.38 10.70
CA MET A 181 11.26 -3.41 11.80
C MET A 181 11.93 -3.69 13.14
N ARG A 182 12.80 -4.71 13.22
CA ARG A 182 13.57 -5.02 14.45
C ARG A 182 14.43 -3.84 14.87
N SER A 183 15.11 -3.20 13.92
CA SER A 183 15.96 -2.02 14.19
C SER A 183 15.16 -0.81 14.67
N ALA A 184 13.88 -0.74 14.34
CA ALA A 184 12.95 0.28 14.83
C ALA A 184 12.32 -0.07 16.19
N GLY A 185 12.60 -1.27 16.74
CA GLY A 185 12.05 -1.74 18.05
C GLY A 185 10.73 -2.49 17.93
N LEU A 186 10.44 -3.06 16.75
CA LEU A 186 9.27 -3.90 16.52
C LEU A 186 9.66 -5.38 16.45
N GLU A 187 8.77 -6.25 16.93
CA GLU A 187 8.85 -7.69 16.69
C GLU A 187 8.05 -8.05 15.43
N PRO A 188 8.68 -8.51 14.33
CA PRO A 188 7.96 -8.98 13.15
C PRO A 188 7.10 -10.21 13.49
N THR A 189 5.81 -10.17 13.17
CA THR A 189 4.84 -11.21 13.54
C THR A 189 4.21 -11.92 12.35
N HIS A 190 4.01 -11.22 11.24
CA HIS A 190 3.37 -11.76 10.05
C HIS A 190 3.98 -11.10 8.80
N ALA A 191 4.18 -11.87 7.75
CA ALA A 191 4.62 -11.35 6.45
C ALA A 191 3.82 -12.00 5.32
N TYR A 192 3.47 -11.21 4.32
CA TYR A 192 2.69 -11.62 3.18
C TYR A 192 3.27 -11.08 1.87
N GLY A 193 2.78 -11.61 0.75
CA GLY A 193 3.15 -11.13 -0.58
C GLY A 193 1.98 -11.11 -1.54
N ASP A 194 2.09 -10.28 -2.57
CA ASP A 194 1.07 -10.14 -3.60
C ASP A 194 1.65 -10.41 -4.99
N TRP A 195 1.04 -11.34 -5.73
CA TRP A 195 1.39 -11.61 -7.13
C TRP A 195 0.67 -10.72 -8.14
N MET A 196 -0.11 -9.75 -7.67
CA MET A 196 -0.95 -8.91 -8.52
C MET A 196 -1.89 -9.73 -9.43
N VAL A 197 -3.17 -9.70 -9.13
CA VAL A 197 -4.21 -10.31 -9.96
C VAL A 197 -5.13 -9.20 -10.49
N PRO A 198 -5.35 -9.11 -11.78
CA PRO A 198 -4.68 -9.82 -12.87
C PRO A 198 -3.23 -9.37 -13.06
N ASN A 199 -2.42 -10.26 -13.65
CA ASN A 199 -0.99 -10.03 -13.83
C ASN A 199 -0.69 -8.84 -14.76
N LEU A 200 0.57 -8.38 -14.73
CA LEU A 200 1.03 -7.21 -15.51
C LEU A 200 0.81 -7.37 -17.02
N PHE A 201 0.94 -8.59 -17.57
CA PHE A 201 0.71 -8.82 -19.00
C PHE A 201 -0.73 -8.55 -19.39
N TYR A 202 -1.69 -9.02 -18.60
CA TYR A 202 -3.10 -8.73 -18.83
C TYR A 202 -3.40 -7.23 -18.68
N ARG A 203 -2.85 -6.57 -17.68
CA ARG A 203 -3.01 -5.12 -17.48
C ARG A 203 -2.42 -4.34 -18.66
N ALA A 204 -1.26 -4.73 -19.17
CA ALA A 204 -0.64 -4.13 -20.35
C ALA A 204 -1.49 -4.37 -21.60
N LEU A 205 -1.95 -5.60 -21.85
CA LEU A 205 -2.84 -5.95 -22.96
C LEU A 205 -4.12 -5.13 -22.91
N ARG A 206 -4.77 -5.02 -21.75
CA ARG A 206 -5.96 -4.18 -21.53
C ARG A 206 -5.71 -2.73 -21.94
N LYS A 207 -4.57 -2.15 -21.53
CA LYS A 207 -4.20 -0.76 -21.86
C LYS A 207 -3.94 -0.58 -23.36
N VAL A 208 -3.27 -1.53 -24.01
CA VAL A 208 -3.00 -1.52 -25.46
C VAL A 208 -4.32 -1.61 -26.22
N LEU A 209 -5.18 -2.59 -25.93
CA LEU A 209 -6.47 -2.76 -26.62
C LEU A 209 -7.37 -1.53 -26.45
N LEU A 210 -7.41 -0.93 -25.27
CA LEU A 210 -8.16 0.30 -25.05
C LEU A 210 -7.64 1.45 -25.93
N LYS A 211 -6.30 1.60 -26.04
CA LYS A 211 -5.70 2.69 -26.83
C LYS A 211 -5.77 2.48 -28.33
N THR A 212 -5.69 1.24 -28.82
CA THR A 212 -5.58 0.94 -30.27
C THR A 212 -6.93 0.67 -30.91
N VAL A 213 -7.80 -0.09 -30.27
CA VAL A 213 -9.09 -0.52 -30.83
C VAL A 213 -10.31 -0.11 -29.99
N GLY A 214 -10.11 0.63 -28.90
CA GLY A 214 -11.19 1.08 -28.02
C GLY A 214 -11.82 -0.03 -27.16
N TRP A 215 -11.25 -1.22 -27.13
CA TRP A 215 -11.80 -2.34 -26.36
C TRP A 215 -11.48 -2.23 -24.87
N ARG A 216 -12.54 -2.19 -24.05
CA ARG A 216 -12.44 -2.21 -22.59
C ARG A 216 -12.59 -3.64 -22.08
N LEU A 217 -11.48 -4.34 -21.85
CA LEU A 217 -11.51 -5.60 -21.12
C LEU A 217 -11.79 -5.36 -19.64
N PRO A 218 -12.49 -6.29 -18.94
CA PRO A 218 -12.75 -6.18 -17.51
C PRO A 218 -11.43 -6.15 -16.72
N MET A 219 -11.38 -5.41 -15.59
CA MET A 219 -10.19 -5.41 -14.73
C MET A 219 -9.92 -6.81 -14.18
N TYR A 220 -10.95 -7.48 -13.74
CA TYR A 220 -10.89 -8.85 -13.19
C TYR A 220 -11.60 -9.83 -14.14
N PRO A 221 -10.87 -10.48 -15.06
CA PRO A 221 -11.48 -11.45 -15.96
C PRO A 221 -11.92 -12.69 -15.17
N ARG A 222 -13.03 -13.31 -15.61
CA ARG A 222 -13.47 -14.58 -15.02
C ARG A 222 -12.39 -15.64 -15.25
N PRO A 223 -11.97 -16.38 -14.21
CA PRO A 223 -11.02 -17.46 -14.36
C PRO A 223 -11.54 -18.51 -15.33
N LEU A 224 -10.67 -19.06 -16.16
CA LEU A 224 -11.04 -20.19 -17.01
C LEU A 224 -11.44 -21.39 -16.13
N PRO A 225 -12.50 -22.13 -16.51
CA PRO A 225 -13.09 -23.18 -15.64
C PRO A 225 -12.09 -24.25 -15.16
N VAL A 226 -11.12 -24.61 -15.99
CA VAL A 226 -10.10 -25.61 -15.64
C VAL A 226 -8.87 -25.00 -14.98
N ILE A 227 -8.39 -23.85 -15.51
CA ILE A 227 -7.15 -23.22 -15.05
C ILE A 227 -7.35 -22.52 -13.70
N GLY A 228 -8.52 -21.93 -13.48
CA GLY A 228 -8.80 -21.17 -12.28
C GLY A 228 -8.67 -21.96 -10.97
N PRO A 229 -9.24 -23.16 -10.84
CA PRO A 229 -9.04 -24.01 -9.67
C PRO A 229 -7.58 -24.44 -9.45
N ILE A 230 -6.87 -24.77 -10.50
CA ILE A 230 -5.44 -25.17 -10.44
C ILE A 230 -4.59 -23.99 -9.97
N ASP A 231 -4.79 -22.79 -10.55
CA ASP A 231 -4.05 -21.57 -10.15
C ASP A 231 -4.33 -21.22 -8.67
N ARG A 232 -5.59 -21.31 -8.22
CA ARG A 232 -5.93 -21.09 -6.80
C ARG A 232 -5.24 -22.11 -5.87
N ALA A 233 -5.29 -23.38 -6.19
CA ALA A 233 -4.66 -24.42 -5.38
C ALA A 233 -3.13 -24.24 -5.32
N TRP A 234 -2.52 -23.89 -6.46
CA TRP A 234 -1.09 -23.61 -6.53
C TRP A 234 -0.71 -22.37 -5.68
N ARG A 235 -1.46 -21.29 -5.80
CA ARG A 235 -1.24 -20.06 -5.00
C ARG A 235 -1.40 -20.32 -3.51
N GLN A 236 -2.39 -21.09 -3.11
CA GLN A 236 -2.57 -21.47 -1.70
C GLN A 236 -1.40 -22.31 -1.20
N TRP A 237 -1.01 -23.34 -1.95
CA TRP A 237 0.09 -24.23 -1.56
C TRP A 237 1.46 -23.53 -1.56
N PHE A 238 1.76 -22.77 -2.60
CA PHE A 238 3.04 -22.06 -2.70
C PHE A 238 3.06 -20.81 -1.85
N GLY A 239 1.94 -20.08 -1.77
CA GLY A 239 1.80 -18.85 -0.97
C GLY A 239 2.02 -19.06 0.52
N ALA A 240 1.70 -20.23 1.03
CA ALA A 240 1.99 -20.62 2.41
C ALA A 240 3.51 -20.76 2.73
N LYS A 241 4.37 -20.75 1.71
CA LYS A 241 5.82 -20.90 1.89
C LYS A 241 6.51 -19.53 1.90
N ARG A 242 7.43 -19.30 2.84
CA ARG A 242 8.24 -18.08 2.88
C ARG A 242 8.97 -17.77 1.56
N ALA A 243 9.37 -18.81 0.81
CA ALA A 243 10.01 -18.68 -0.50
C ALA A 243 9.11 -17.97 -1.53
N SER A 244 7.79 -18.01 -1.39
CA SER A 244 6.86 -17.31 -2.28
C SER A 244 7.02 -15.81 -2.24
N LEU A 245 7.39 -15.25 -1.08
CA LEU A 245 7.58 -13.82 -0.87
C LEU A 245 8.67 -13.21 -1.76
N TYR A 246 9.57 -14.05 -2.29
CA TYR A 246 10.61 -13.61 -3.23
C TYR A 246 10.14 -13.58 -4.69
N THR A 247 8.92 -14.02 -4.98
CA THR A 247 8.34 -14.08 -6.33
C THR A 247 7.18 -13.13 -6.53
N THR A 248 6.77 -12.43 -5.46
CA THR A 248 5.67 -11.47 -5.46
C THR A 248 6.11 -10.11 -5.98
N ILE A 249 5.18 -9.28 -6.44
CA ILE A 249 5.46 -7.91 -6.89
C ILE A 249 5.59 -6.93 -5.74
N GLY A 250 4.84 -7.18 -4.67
CA GLY A 250 4.87 -6.44 -3.42
C GLY A 250 4.92 -7.40 -2.25
N ILE A 251 5.45 -6.93 -1.15
CA ILE A 251 5.48 -7.61 0.15
C ILE A 251 4.97 -6.69 1.23
N GLY A 252 4.40 -7.27 2.25
CA GLY A 252 4.08 -6.55 3.46
C GLY A 252 4.47 -7.32 4.70
N GLY A 253 4.56 -6.61 5.81
CA GLY A 253 4.87 -7.19 7.11
C GLY A 253 4.18 -6.46 8.24
N PHE A 254 3.81 -7.21 9.26
CA PHE A 254 3.36 -6.69 10.54
C PHE A 254 4.49 -6.78 11.57
N GLY A 255 4.68 -5.69 12.31
CA GLY A 255 5.54 -5.64 13.49
C GLY A 255 4.75 -5.21 14.71
N ARG A 256 4.99 -5.84 15.87
CA ARG A 256 4.38 -5.50 17.16
C ARG A 256 5.35 -4.68 18.00
N LYS A 257 4.87 -3.58 18.60
CA LYS A 257 5.63 -2.76 19.56
C LYS A 257 5.66 -3.36 20.94
#